data_cf87aa6d8abfa4f83ebc63b80487fb8f
#
_entry.id   cf87aa6d8abfa4f83ebc63b80487fb8f
#
_cell.length_a   1.000
_cell.length_b   1.000
_cell.length_c   1.000
_cell.angle_alpha   90.00
_cell.angle_beta   90.00
_cell.angle_gamma   90.00
#
_symmetry.space_group_name_H-M   'P 1'
#
loop_
_entity.id
_entity.type
_entity.pdbx_description
1 polymer ?
#
loop_
_entity_poly.entity_id
_entity_poly.type
_entity_poly.pdbx_seq_one_letter_code
_entity_poly.pdbx_strand_id
1 'polypeptide(L)'
;MSATTLLSYEGSITFDKIEQILTLFSQRMPETNCPVCKIRMFSIMVECLENAYRHNYNTPEQNPQISLELTSDENHYKLTIGNRASNIDIEKLTSSIDKFNKLSLSDIKALYNETIHAGHITEKGGAGLGLLKIMRCSREPIIYTTTATDQNSSFVNLSISITDPDKQ
;
A
#
# COMPACT_ATOMS: atom_id res chain seq x y z
N MET A 1 11.61 -21.72 -5.04
CA MET A 1 12.80 -20.87 -4.76
C MET A 1 12.44 -19.88 -3.67
N SER A 2 13.40 -19.41 -2.88
CA SER A 2 13.14 -18.45 -1.80
C SER A 2 12.99 -17.04 -2.38
N ALA A 3 12.01 -16.27 -1.88
CA ALA A 3 11.86 -14.86 -2.24
C ALA A 3 13.10 -14.06 -1.81
N THR A 4 13.50 -13.10 -2.63
CA THR A 4 14.61 -12.19 -2.34
C THR A 4 14.07 -10.86 -1.86
N THR A 5 14.58 -10.36 -0.73
CA THR A 5 14.25 -9.02 -0.24
C THR A 5 14.98 -7.96 -1.06
N LEU A 6 14.22 -7.13 -1.77
CA LEU A 6 14.72 -6.01 -2.56
C LEU A 6 14.89 -4.75 -1.72
N LEU A 7 13.95 -4.50 -0.81
CA LEU A 7 13.93 -3.33 0.05
C LEU A 7 13.29 -3.69 1.38
N SER A 8 13.88 -3.21 2.47
CA SER A 8 13.32 -3.32 3.82
C SER A 8 13.57 -2.01 4.57
N TYR A 9 12.56 -1.54 5.29
CA TYR A 9 12.64 -0.36 6.14
C TYR A 9 11.77 -0.53 7.38
N GLU A 10 12.31 -0.19 8.52
CA GLU A 10 11.57 -0.08 9.79
C GLU A 10 12.01 1.20 10.49
N GLY A 11 11.05 2.02 10.89
CA GLY A 11 11.33 3.28 11.58
C GLY A 11 10.28 4.35 11.35
N SER A 12 10.63 5.59 11.72
CA SER A 12 9.74 6.74 11.61
C SER A 12 9.45 7.09 10.15
N ILE A 13 8.22 7.55 9.89
CA ILE A 13 7.81 8.04 8.58
C ILE A 13 7.71 9.57 8.59
N THR A 14 8.42 10.21 7.67
CA THR A 14 8.39 11.64 7.37
C THR A 14 8.38 11.83 5.86
N PHE A 15 8.11 13.03 5.36
CA PHE A 15 8.20 13.30 3.91
C PHE A 15 9.59 12.97 3.35
N ASP A 16 10.65 13.37 4.03
CA ASP A 16 12.03 13.08 3.61
C ASP A 16 12.30 11.58 3.58
N LYS A 17 11.70 10.80 4.50
CA LYS A 17 11.80 9.35 4.51
C LYS A 17 11.06 8.70 3.36
N ILE A 18 9.88 9.21 3.03
CA ILE A 18 9.13 8.74 1.85
C ILE A 18 9.97 8.92 0.59
N GLU A 19 10.55 10.10 0.37
CA GLU A 19 11.42 10.36 -0.78
C GLU A 19 12.64 9.44 -0.81
N GLN A 20 13.30 9.22 0.34
CA GLN A 20 14.43 8.31 0.45
C GLN A 20 14.05 6.86 0.11
N ILE A 21 12.91 6.37 0.63
CA ILE A 21 12.42 5.01 0.36
C ILE A 21 12.11 4.84 -1.13
N LEU A 22 11.43 5.81 -1.76
CA LEU A 22 11.10 5.77 -3.18
C LEU A 22 12.36 5.85 -4.08
N THR A 23 13.36 6.63 -3.66
CA THR A 23 14.66 6.69 -4.34
C THR A 23 15.38 5.34 -4.27
N LEU A 24 15.45 4.73 -3.08
CA LEU A 24 16.04 3.39 -2.90
C LEU A 24 15.29 2.33 -3.71
N PHE A 25 13.97 2.39 -3.75
CA PHE A 25 13.16 1.51 -4.60
C PHE A 25 13.57 1.64 -6.07
N SER A 26 13.67 2.87 -6.58
CA SER A 26 14.02 3.13 -7.98
C SER A 26 15.40 2.59 -8.35
N GLN A 27 16.34 2.61 -7.39
CA GLN A 27 17.70 2.11 -7.55
C GLN A 27 17.81 0.58 -7.41
N ARG A 28 17.05 0.00 -6.49
CA ARG A 28 17.15 -1.43 -6.13
C ARG A 28 16.20 -2.32 -6.90
N MET A 29 15.06 -1.78 -7.34
CA MET A 29 14.23 -2.53 -8.28
C MET A 29 14.95 -2.49 -9.63
N PRO A 30 15.58 -3.59 -10.05
CA PRO A 30 16.41 -3.59 -11.25
C PRO A 30 15.58 -3.13 -12.45
N GLU A 31 16.23 -2.72 -13.52
CA GLU A 31 15.60 -2.68 -14.83
C GLU A 31 15.21 -4.11 -15.16
N THR A 32 14.07 -4.48 -14.59
CA THR A 32 13.55 -5.83 -14.62
C THR A 32 13.08 -6.12 -16.02
N ASN A 33 13.03 -7.38 -16.36
CA ASN A 33 12.32 -7.85 -17.55
C ASN A 33 10.83 -7.45 -17.56
N CYS A 34 10.34 -6.76 -16.52
CA CYS A 34 8.97 -6.24 -16.39
C CYS A 34 8.95 -4.74 -16.02
N PRO A 35 9.17 -3.80 -16.97
CA PRO A 35 9.06 -2.36 -16.71
C PRO A 35 7.67 -1.94 -16.18
N VAL A 36 6.62 -2.62 -16.62
CA VAL A 36 5.24 -2.38 -16.16
C VAL A 36 5.08 -2.71 -14.68
N CYS A 37 5.72 -3.79 -14.19
CA CYS A 37 5.70 -4.13 -12.77
C CYS A 37 6.36 -3.05 -11.91
N LYS A 38 7.47 -2.49 -12.38
CA LYS A 38 8.17 -1.39 -11.69
C LYS A 38 7.28 -0.17 -11.54
N ILE A 39 6.64 0.26 -12.63
CA ILE A 39 5.74 1.43 -12.62
C ILE A 39 4.53 1.18 -11.70
N ARG A 40 3.93 0.00 -11.78
CA ARG A 40 2.78 -0.38 -10.94
C ARG A 40 3.17 -0.43 -9.46
N MET A 41 4.29 -1.07 -9.12
CA MET A 41 4.77 -1.16 -7.75
C MET A 41 5.17 0.20 -7.19
N PHE A 42 5.80 1.07 -8.00
CA PHE A 42 6.07 2.45 -7.60
C PHE A 42 4.79 3.20 -7.22
N SER A 43 3.75 3.11 -8.05
CA SER A 43 2.45 3.73 -7.77
C SER A 43 1.81 3.19 -6.48
N ILE A 44 1.90 1.88 -6.23
CA ILE A 44 1.42 1.25 -5.01
C ILE A 44 2.19 1.76 -3.79
N MET A 45 3.52 1.82 -3.88
CA MET A 45 4.36 2.29 -2.78
C MET A 45 4.07 3.75 -2.40
N VAL A 46 3.88 4.62 -3.39
CA VAL A 46 3.50 6.03 -3.13
C VAL A 46 2.21 6.08 -2.32
N GLU A 47 1.16 5.41 -2.77
CA GLU A 47 -0.14 5.42 -2.08
C GLU A 47 -0.05 4.82 -0.67
N CYS A 48 0.66 3.71 -0.51
CA CYS A 48 0.82 3.05 0.78
C CYS A 48 1.61 3.92 1.79
N LEU A 49 2.71 4.53 1.34
CA LEU A 49 3.53 5.39 2.20
C LEU A 49 2.79 6.66 2.59
N GLU A 50 2.06 7.29 1.66
CA GLU A 50 1.21 8.44 1.96
C GLU A 50 0.07 8.09 2.92
N ASN A 51 -0.59 6.95 2.73
CA ASN A 51 -1.62 6.47 3.64
C ASN A 51 -1.06 6.21 5.04
N ALA A 52 0.08 5.54 5.14
CA ALA A 52 0.75 5.30 6.41
C ALA A 52 1.13 6.61 7.11
N TYR A 53 1.61 7.61 6.36
CA TYR A 53 1.94 8.92 6.90
C TYR A 53 0.71 9.66 7.43
N ARG A 54 -0.40 9.68 6.67
CA ARG A 54 -1.64 10.40 7.04
C ARG A 54 -2.39 9.77 8.20
N HIS A 55 -2.40 8.45 8.28
CA HIS A 55 -3.20 7.66 9.24
C HIS A 55 -2.39 7.06 10.37
N ASN A 56 -1.13 7.42 10.48
CA ASN A 56 -0.30 6.93 11.57
C ASN A 56 -0.83 7.47 12.92
N TYR A 57 -1.07 6.56 13.84
CA TYR A 57 -1.52 6.91 15.18
C TYR A 57 -0.34 7.41 16.01
N ASN A 58 -0.31 8.73 16.22
CA ASN A 58 0.73 9.39 16.99
C ASN A 58 0.29 9.52 18.43
N THR A 59 1.15 9.09 19.35
CA THR A 59 1.09 9.53 20.74
C THR A 59 2.19 10.55 20.98
N PRO A 60 2.03 11.46 21.97
CA PRO A 60 3.09 12.44 22.29
C PRO A 60 4.46 11.80 22.58
N GLU A 61 4.47 10.52 22.90
CA GLU A 61 5.65 9.77 23.35
C GLU A 61 6.27 8.88 22.27
N GLN A 62 5.62 8.71 21.13
CA GLN A 62 6.09 7.81 20.06
C GLN A 62 5.97 8.47 18.70
N ASN A 63 7.10 8.57 17.99
CA ASN A 63 7.11 8.95 16.58
C ASN A 63 6.35 7.91 15.76
N PRO A 64 5.64 8.36 14.69
CA PRO A 64 4.97 7.47 13.75
C PRO A 64 5.96 6.48 13.15
N GLN A 65 5.67 5.19 13.27
CA GLN A 65 6.55 4.13 12.78
C GLN A 65 5.84 3.28 11.75
N ILE A 66 6.60 2.89 10.72
CA ILE A 66 6.19 1.93 9.72
C ILE A 66 7.16 0.76 9.67
N SER A 67 6.66 -0.39 9.25
CA SER A 67 7.46 -1.48 8.72
C SER A 67 7.14 -1.63 7.23
N LEU A 68 8.17 -1.82 6.40
CA LEU A 68 8.02 -2.01 4.97
C LEU A 68 9.00 -3.08 4.50
N GLU A 69 8.51 -4.01 3.70
CA GLU A 69 9.34 -5.00 3.02
C GLU A 69 8.81 -5.22 1.61
N LEU A 70 9.71 -5.12 0.63
CA LEU A 70 9.46 -5.49 -0.75
C LEU A 70 10.30 -6.71 -1.08
N THR A 71 9.63 -7.79 -1.46
CA THR A 71 10.26 -9.03 -1.89
C THR A 71 9.93 -9.33 -3.35
N SER A 72 10.81 -10.09 -3.99
CA SER A 72 10.54 -10.67 -5.31
C SER A 72 10.89 -12.15 -5.34
N ASP A 73 10.12 -12.92 -6.05
CA ASP A 73 10.46 -14.24 -6.56
C ASP A 73 10.44 -14.22 -8.10
N GLU A 74 10.49 -15.39 -8.74
CA GLU A 74 10.63 -15.47 -10.20
C GLU A 74 9.56 -14.70 -10.98
N ASN A 75 8.34 -14.61 -10.46
CA ASN A 75 7.17 -14.11 -11.18
C ASN A 75 6.37 -13.06 -10.40
N HIS A 76 6.70 -12.83 -9.12
CA HIS A 76 5.90 -12.02 -8.25
C HIS A 76 6.75 -10.98 -7.50
N TYR A 77 6.14 -9.82 -7.31
CA TYR A 77 6.62 -8.80 -6.39
C TYR A 77 5.59 -8.64 -5.29
N LYS A 78 6.02 -8.68 -4.04
CA LYS A 78 5.15 -8.52 -2.89
C LYS A 78 5.65 -7.39 -2.00
N LEU A 79 4.80 -6.39 -1.81
CA LEU A 79 4.98 -5.34 -0.82
C LEU A 79 4.20 -5.70 0.43
N THR A 80 4.88 -5.72 1.57
CA THR A 80 4.24 -5.74 2.89
C THR A 80 4.54 -4.40 3.56
N ILE A 81 3.50 -3.68 3.98
CA ILE A 81 3.64 -2.43 4.70
C ILE A 81 2.71 -2.41 5.90
N GLY A 82 3.24 -1.99 7.05
CA GLY A 82 2.49 -1.91 8.28
C GLY A 82 2.72 -0.60 9.01
N ASN A 83 1.66 -0.13 9.66
CA ASN A 83 1.71 1.00 10.57
C ASN A 83 0.66 0.86 11.67
N ARG A 84 0.86 1.62 12.75
CA ARG A 84 -0.14 1.75 13.80
C ARG A 84 -1.17 2.80 13.39
N ALA A 85 -2.44 2.50 13.55
CA ALA A 85 -3.53 3.41 13.26
C ALA A 85 -4.64 3.30 14.32
N SER A 86 -5.57 4.27 14.35
CA SER A 86 -6.74 4.19 15.21
C SER A 86 -7.62 3.01 14.82
N ASN A 87 -8.28 2.37 15.78
CA ASN A 87 -9.18 1.26 15.48
C ASN A 87 -10.31 1.68 14.52
N ILE A 88 -10.75 2.95 14.59
CA ILE A 88 -11.77 3.52 13.69
C ILE A 88 -11.25 3.59 12.24
N ASP A 89 -10.00 4.04 12.05
CA ASP A 89 -9.41 4.13 10.70
C ASP A 89 -9.14 2.75 10.12
N ILE A 90 -8.71 1.81 10.97
CA ILE A 90 -8.48 0.41 10.56
C ILE A 90 -9.80 -0.25 10.14
N GLU A 91 -10.88 -0.06 10.89
CA GLU A 91 -12.20 -0.59 10.54
C GLU A 91 -12.68 -0.05 9.18
N LYS A 92 -12.53 1.25 8.94
CA LYS A 92 -12.85 1.85 7.63
C LYS A 92 -12.01 1.28 6.50
N LEU A 93 -10.70 1.14 6.73
CA LEU A 93 -9.76 0.60 5.75
C LEU A 93 -10.11 -0.85 5.40
N THR A 94 -10.24 -1.71 6.40
CA THR A 94 -10.49 -3.15 6.21
C THR A 94 -11.87 -3.41 5.59
N SER A 95 -12.89 -2.67 6.01
CA SER A 95 -14.23 -2.74 5.39
C SER A 95 -14.18 -2.34 3.90
N SER A 96 -13.38 -1.33 3.55
CA SER A 96 -13.20 -0.92 2.16
C SER A 96 -12.43 -1.97 1.36
N ILE A 97 -11.38 -2.57 1.93
CA ILE A 97 -10.62 -3.66 1.30
C ILE A 97 -11.55 -4.85 1.03
N ASP A 98 -12.32 -5.28 2.03
CA ASP A 98 -13.24 -6.42 1.90
C ASP A 98 -14.32 -6.17 0.83
N LYS A 99 -14.82 -4.93 0.74
CA LYS A 99 -15.77 -4.54 -0.31
C LYS A 99 -15.12 -4.60 -1.69
N PHE A 100 -13.95 -4.00 -1.85
CA PHE A 100 -13.31 -3.86 -3.15
C PHE A 100 -12.69 -5.19 -3.64
N ASN A 101 -12.23 -6.05 -2.75
CA ASN A 101 -11.74 -7.38 -3.10
C ASN A 101 -12.80 -8.28 -3.77
N LYS A 102 -14.09 -7.94 -3.60
CA LYS A 102 -15.21 -8.65 -4.24
C LYS A 102 -15.51 -8.16 -5.65
N LEU A 103 -14.93 -7.03 -6.07
CA LEU A 103 -15.16 -6.42 -7.37
C LEU A 103 -14.22 -6.99 -8.42
N SER A 104 -14.70 -7.02 -9.66
CA SER A 104 -13.83 -7.32 -10.81
C SER A 104 -12.86 -6.16 -11.08
N LEU A 105 -11.78 -6.43 -11.81
CA LEU A 105 -10.84 -5.37 -12.23
C LEU A 105 -11.54 -4.28 -13.07
N SER A 106 -12.52 -4.64 -13.89
CA SER A 106 -13.29 -3.66 -14.67
C SER A 106 -14.14 -2.77 -13.78
N ASP A 107 -14.76 -3.33 -12.72
CA ASP A 107 -15.56 -2.56 -11.77
C ASP A 107 -14.66 -1.63 -10.92
N ILE A 108 -13.48 -2.10 -10.50
CA ILE A 108 -12.49 -1.25 -9.82
C ILE A 108 -12.08 -0.06 -10.71
N LYS A 109 -11.82 -0.28 -11.99
CA LYS A 109 -11.47 0.80 -12.93
C LYS A 109 -12.63 1.78 -13.14
N ALA A 110 -13.85 1.28 -13.28
CA ALA A 110 -15.05 2.11 -13.42
C ALA A 110 -15.26 2.98 -12.16
N LEU A 111 -15.23 2.37 -10.98
CA LEU A 111 -15.39 3.06 -9.71
C LEU A 111 -14.30 4.10 -9.47
N TYR A 112 -13.05 3.80 -9.82
CA TYR A 112 -11.94 4.75 -9.76
C TYR A 112 -12.22 5.99 -10.64
N ASN A 113 -12.64 5.79 -11.88
CA ASN A 113 -12.94 6.87 -12.82
C ASN A 113 -14.15 7.71 -12.35
N GLU A 114 -15.22 7.07 -11.89
CA GLU A 114 -16.40 7.75 -11.33
C GLU A 114 -16.01 8.62 -10.14
N THR A 115 -15.19 8.10 -9.22
CA THR A 115 -14.74 8.83 -8.03
C THR A 115 -13.93 10.08 -8.41
N ILE A 116 -13.07 9.99 -9.42
CA ILE A 116 -12.31 11.16 -9.92
C ILE A 116 -13.25 12.19 -10.54
N HIS A 117 -14.19 11.77 -11.41
CA HIS A 117 -15.08 12.69 -12.11
C HIS A 117 -16.10 13.36 -11.18
N ALA A 118 -16.53 12.68 -10.12
CA ALA A 118 -17.46 13.23 -9.15
C ALA A 118 -16.86 14.36 -8.28
N GLY A 119 -15.53 14.61 -8.38
CA GLY A 119 -14.86 15.68 -7.63
C GLY A 119 -14.89 15.51 -6.12
N HIS A 120 -15.25 14.33 -5.62
CA HIS A 120 -15.29 14.01 -4.18
C HIS A 120 -13.87 13.80 -3.62
N ILE A 121 -12.94 14.70 -3.98
CA ILE A 121 -11.65 14.81 -3.31
C ILE A 121 -11.92 15.56 -2.00
N THR A 122 -12.21 14.83 -0.94
CA THR A 122 -12.29 15.43 0.38
C THR A 122 -10.90 15.89 0.81
N GLU A 123 -10.81 17.02 1.51
CA GLU A 123 -9.55 17.59 2.02
C GLU A 123 -8.72 16.63 2.91
N LYS A 124 -9.30 15.51 3.34
CA LYS A 124 -8.65 14.46 4.15
C LYS A 124 -8.25 13.20 3.36
N GLY A 125 -8.01 13.33 2.04
CA GLY A 125 -7.70 12.18 1.19
C GLY A 125 -8.98 11.48 0.74
N GLY A 126 -9.26 11.59 -0.56
CA GLY A 126 -10.53 11.16 -1.16
C GLY A 126 -10.95 9.76 -0.74
N ALA A 127 -12.23 9.60 -0.44
CA ALA A 127 -12.88 8.40 0.07
C ALA A 127 -12.50 7.11 -0.71
N GLY A 128 -11.36 6.50 -0.38
CA GLY A 128 -10.94 5.23 -0.95
C GLY A 128 -10.22 5.33 -2.31
N LEU A 129 -9.96 6.52 -2.86
CA LEU A 129 -9.31 6.68 -4.16
C LEU A 129 -7.91 6.06 -4.19
N GLY A 130 -7.11 6.26 -3.13
CA GLY A 130 -5.78 5.64 -3.00
C GLY A 130 -5.85 4.12 -2.98
N LEU A 131 -6.82 3.55 -2.25
CA LEU A 131 -7.04 2.11 -2.19
C LEU A 131 -7.48 1.54 -3.56
N LEU A 132 -8.40 2.22 -4.26
CA LEU A 132 -8.80 1.85 -5.62
C LEU A 132 -7.63 1.91 -6.60
N LYS A 133 -6.73 2.91 -6.44
CA LYS A 133 -5.51 3.01 -7.26
C LYS A 133 -4.55 1.86 -6.99
N ILE A 134 -4.36 1.48 -5.72
CA ILE A 134 -3.56 0.32 -5.33
C ILE A 134 -4.13 -0.94 -6.01
N MET A 135 -5.43 -1.20 -5.88
CA MET A 135 -6.08 -2.38 -6.45
C MET A 135 -6.04 -2.41 -7.98
N ARG A 136 -6.22 -1.25 -8.63
CA ARG A 136 -6.07 -1.13 -10.08
C ARG A 136 -4.65 -1.46 -10.55
N CYS A 137 -3.64 -1.10 -9.76
CA CYS A 137 -2.24 -1.38 -10.05
C CYS A 137 -1.86 -2.82 -9.72
N SER A 138 -2.27 -3.36 -8.57
CA SER A 138 -1.96 -4.73 -8.18
C SER A 138 -2.67 -5.75 -9.06
N ARG A 139 -3.93 -5.52 -9.38
CA ARG A 139 -4.85 -6.45 -10.07
C ARG A 139 -5.09 -7.73 -9.27
N GLU A 140 -4.67 -7.78 -8.04
CA GLU A 140 -4.81 -8.89 -7.10
C GLU A 140 -5.48 -8.39 -5.82
N PRO A 141 -6.16 -9.27 -5.07
CA PRO A 141 -6.73 -8.92 -3.79
C PRO A 141 -5.67 -8.42 -2.81
N ILE A 142 -6.01 -7.40 -2.04
CA ILE A 142 -5.17 -6.94 -0.92
C ILE A 142 -5.45 -7.83 0.28
N ILE A 143 -4.39 -8.35 0.89
CA ILE A 143 -4.46 -9.13 2.13
C ILE A 143 -4.05 -8.21 3.28
N TYR A 144 -4.71 -8.31 4.42
CA TYR A 144 -4.35 -7.56 5.61
C TYR A 144 -4.37 -8.42 6.86
N THR A 145 -3.60 -7.99 7.86
CA THR A 145 -3.66 -8.50 9.23
C THR A 145 -3.68 -7.34 10.20
N THR A 146 -4.36 -7.51 11.33
CA THR A 146 -4.43 -6.50 12.38
C THR A 146 -4.01 -7.11 13.71
N THR A 147 -3.25 -6.36 14.52
CA THR A 147 -2.82 -6.76 15.85
C THR A 147 -3.09 -5.61 16.82
N ALA A 148 -3.91 -5.85 17.84
CA ALA A 148 -4.22 -4.85 18.85
C ALA A 148 -2.95 -4.41 19.57
N THR A 149 -2.75 -3.10 19.69
CA THR A 149 -1.63 -2.50 20.43
C THR A 149 -2.09 -1.91 21.75
N ASP A 150 -3.28 -1.32 21.76
CA ASP A 150 -3.97 -0.85 22.96
C ASP A 150 -5.48 -0.75 22.72
N GLN A 151 -6.23 -0.10 23.66
CA GLN A 151 -7.70 0.01 23.56
C GLN A 151 -8.17 0.83 22.35
N ASN A 152 -7.37 1.76 21.83
CA ASN A 152 -7.77 2.73 20.80
C ASN A 152 -7.05 2.54 19.47
N SER A 153 -6.02 1.72 19.43
CA SER A 153 -5.18 1.54 18.27
C SER A 153 -4.74 0.10 18.06
N SER A 154 -4.45 -0.21 16.81
CA SER A 154 -3.90 -1.49 16.38
C SER A 154 -2.82 -1.27 15.33
N PHE A 155 -1.98 -2.27 15.15
CA PHE A 155 -1.04 -2.32 14.05
C PHE A 155 -1.70 -3.05 12.88
N VAL A 156 -1.74 -2.42 11.72
CA VAL A 156 -2.26 -3.02 10.49
C VAL A 156 -1.13 -3.27 9.50
N ASN A 157 -1.06 -4.48 8.96
CA ASN A 157 -0.18 -4.85 7.85
C ASN A 157 -1.01 -5.08 6.61
N LEU A 158 -0.61 -4.48 5.49
CA LEU A 158 -1.13 -4.76 4.16
C LEU A 158 -0.11 -5.55 3.37
N SER A 159 -0.55 -6.59 2.69
CA SER A 159 0.22 -7.36 1.71
C SER A 159 -0.39 -7.17 0.33
N ILE A 160 0.41 -6.63 -0.61
CA ILE A 160 -0.01 -6.30 -1.96
C ILE A 160 0.96 -6.98 -2.92
N SER A 161 0.41 -7.77 -3.83
CA SER A 161 1.19 -8.53 -4.82
C SER A 161 0.98 -8.00 -6.23
N ILE A 162 2.01 -8.17 -7.06
CA ILE A 162 1.95 -7.97 -8.51
C ILE A 162 2.58 -9.20 -9.17
N THR A 163 1.84 -9.81 -10.07
CA THR A 163 2.37 -10.88 -10.95
C THR A 163 2.86 -10.26 -12.25
N ASP A 164 3.99 -10.76 -12.74
CA ASP A 164 4.53 -10.42 -14.05
C ASP A 164 3.58 -10.95 -15.14
N PRO A 165 2.96 -10.08 -15.97
CA PRO A 165 2.01 -10.50 -16.98
C PRO A 165 2.64 -11.36 -18.08
N ASP A 166 3.95 -11.23 -18.31
CA ASP A 166 4.67 -11.95 -19.36
C ASP A 166 5.10 -13.36 -18.94
N LYS A 167 4.82 -13.72 -17.68
CA LYS A 167 5.20 -15.00 -17.07
C LYS A 167 4.00 -15.82 -16.56
N GLN A 168 2.78 -15.43 -17.00
CA GLN A 168 1.56 -16.19 -16.70
C GLN A 168 1.35 -17.33 -17.68
#